data_d28f6cb8e41713e5d1941dba21068d9c
#
_entry.id   d28f6cb8e41713e5d1941dba21068d9c
#
_cell.length_a   1.000
_cell.length_b   1.000
_cell.length_c   1.000
_cell.angle_alpha   90.00
_cell.angle_beta   90.00
_cell.angle_gamma   90.00
#
_symmetry.space_group_name_H-M   'P 1'
#
loop_
_entity.id
_entity.type
_entity.pdbx_description
1 polymer ?
#
loop_
_entity_poly.entity_id
_entity_poly.type
_entity_poly.pdbx_seq_one_letter_code
_entity_poly.pdbx_strand_id
1 'polypeptide(L)'
;MKKLHECCTVDGCGRKHKARGYCDTHYMMWKRGSEITSIKSRNRNNPDSCIEDGCTEPVKAKGLCKTHYQRLLRHGHSKYRDRKKEPKNCIIPNCENHAYANKLCNGHYIKQRTWQKMGFGVFEYLELHKKQGGVCKICGRPEFATNGCSGKVKDLAIDHCHKTNAIRGLLCSSCNRSLGLFQDDVNILKSAIKYLEANSGLA
;
A
#
# COMPACT_ATOMS: atom_id res chain seq x y z
N MET A 1 64.83 31.52 12.15
CA MET A 1 63.48 32.15 12.07
C MET A 1 62.66 31.40 11.05
N LYS A 2 61.62 30.67 11.44
CA LYS A 2 60.70 30.02 10.50
C LYS A 2 59.78 31.09 9.93
N LYS A 3 59.85 31.35 8.62
CA LYS A 3 58.87 32.23 7.93
C LYS A 3 57.47 31.60 8.07
N LEU A 4 56.63 32.24 8.86
CA LEU A 4 55.21 31.88 8.95
C LEU A 4 54.53 32.39 7.65
N HIS A 5 54.18 31.51 6.76
CA HIS A 5 53.34 31.85 5.63
C HIS A 5 51.89 31.97 6.07
N GLU A 6 51.30 33.13 5.93
CA GLU A 6 49.86 33.31 6.23
C GLU A 6 48.97 32.63 5.19
N CYS A 7 49.40 32.62 3.92
CA CYS A 7 48.68 32.06 2.80
C CYS A 7 49.53 31.01 2.06
N CYS A 8 48.85 30.22 1.24
CA CYS A 8 49.49 29.27 0.34
C CYS A 8 50.39 29.98 -0.67
N THR A 9 51.59 29.44 -0.88
CA THR A 9 52.59 30.00 -1.82
C THR A 9 52.32 29.71 -3.31
N VAL A 10 51.30 28.90 -3.63
CA VAL A 10 50.90 28.62 -5.02
C VAL A 10 50.18 29.84 -5.57
N ASP A 11 50.64 30.33 -6.71
CA ASP A 11 50.07 31.52 -7.38
C ASP A 11 48.54 31.41 -7.58
N GLY A 12 47.85 32.49 -7.21
CA GLY A 12 46.39 32.58 -7.32
C GLY A 12 45.59 31.72 -6.31
N CYS A 13 46.24 31.03 -5.35
CA CYS A 13 45.55 30.16 -4.40
C CYS A 13 44.83 30.91 -3.28
N GLY A 14 45.41 31.93 -2.66
CA GLY A 14 44.84 32.75 -1.60
C GLY A 14 44.32 32.00 -0.36
N ARG A 15 44.46 30.67 -0.25
CA ARG A 15 43.97 29.87 0.87
C ARG A 15 44.93 29.88 2.04
N LYS A 16 44.38 29.77 3.26
CA LYS A 16 45.15 29.71 4.49
C LYS A 16 46.26 28.64 4.42
N HIS A 17 47.44 28.96 4.85
CA HIS A 17 48.59 28.05 4.94
C HIS A 17 48.31 26.92 5.95
N LYS A 18 48.75 25.71 5.59
CA LYS A 18 48.70 24.53 6.48
C LYS A 18 50.10 24.05 6.83
N ALA A 19 50.90 23.65 5.90
CA ALA A 19 52.24 23.16 6.08
C ALA A 19 53.10 23.35 4.83
N ARG A 20 54.42 23.56 5.00
CA ARG A 20 55.41 23.68 3.95
C ARG A 20 55.11 24.75 2.90
N GLY A 21 54.43 25.81 3.24
CA GLY A 21 54.02 26.86 2.32
C GLY A 21 52.72 26.58 1.60
N TYR A 22 52.09 25.43 1.76
CA TYR A 22 50.90 25.01 1.06
C TYR A 22 49.61 25.03 1.90
N CYS A 23 48.49 25.30 1.26
CA CYS A 23 47.18 25.03 1.84
C CYS A 23 46.92 23.52 1.93
N ASP A 24 45.85 23.09 2.59
CA ASP A 24 45.52 21.68 2.76
C ASP A 24 45.49 20.89 1.43
N THR A 25 44.88 21.43 0.39
CA THR A 25 44.76 20.77 -0.90
C THR A 25 46.11 20.64 -1.61
N HIS A 26 46.89 21.72 -1.68
CA HIS A 26 48.23 21.71 -2.32
C HIS A 26 49.23 20.89 -1.51
N TYR A 27 49.11 20.85 -0.16
CA TYR A 27 49.89 19.98 0.69
C TYR A 27 49.61 18.50 0.43
N MET A 28 48.33 18.14 0.19
CA MET A 28 47.97 16.77 -0.18
C MET A 28 48.45 16.37 -1.56
N MET A 29 48.48 17.31 -2.56
CA MET A 29 49.06 17.06 -3.87
C MET A 29 50.56 16.80 -3.74
N TRP A 30 51.28 17.66 -3.00
CA TRP A 30 52.70 17.48 -2.70
C TRP A 30 52.99 16.14 -2.02
N LYS A 31 52.21 15.80 -0.98
CA LYS A 31 52.38 14.54 -0.24
C LYS A 31 52.18 13.28 -1.12
N ARG A 32 51.33 13.36 -2.12
CA ARG A 32 51.05 12.27 -3.09
C ARG A 32 52.05 12.23 -4.27
N GLY A 33 52.99 13.13 -4.31
CA GLY A 33 53.91 13.26 -5.43
C GLY A 33 53.23 13.72 -6.71
N SER A 34 52.02 14.29 -6.63
CA SER A 34 51.31 14.82 -7.78
C SER A 34 51.80 16.22 -8.14
N GLU A 35 51.75 16.60 -9.41
CA GLU A 35 52.01 17.94 -9.85
C GLU A 35 51.14 18.97 -9.13
N ILE A 36 51.77 20.02 -8.60
CA ILE A 36 51.06 21.07 -7.84
C ILE A 36 50.50 22.08 -8.86
N THR A 37 49.27 21.89 -9.23
CA THR A 37 48.55 22.76 -10.17
C THR A 37 47.62 23.71 -9.43
N SER A 38 47.36 24.88 -10.05
CA SER A 38 46.36 25.82 -9.53
C SER A 38 45.01 25.12 -9.35
N ILE A 39 44.40 25.24 -8.16
CA ILE A 39 43.07 24.71 -7.91
C ILE A 39 42.10 25.62 -8.68
N LYS A 40 41.60 25.13 -9.81
CA LYS A 40 40.51 25.80 -10.51
C LYS A 40 39.37 25.97 -9.48
N SER A 41 38.98 27.22 -9.23
CA SER A 41 37.76 27.49 -8.48
C SER A 41 36.67 26.67 -9.16
N ARG A 42 36.05 25.77 -8.42
CA ARG A 42 34.84 25.09 -8.95
C ARG A 42 33.83 26.21 -9.15
N ASN A 43 33.73 26.67 -10.38
CA ASN A 43 32.68 27.60 -10.79
C ASN A 43 31.37 26.87 -10.52
N ARG A 44 30.81 27.08 -9.32
CA ARG A 44 29.50 26.52 -8.97
C ARG A 44 28.48 27.45 -9.61
N ASN A 45 28.31 27.33 -10.92
CA ASN A 45 27.12 27.82 -11.58
C ASN A 45 25.95 26.90 -11.17
N ASN A 46 25.76 26.75 -9.86
CA ASN A 46 24.51 26.19 -9.36
C ASN A 46 23.50 27.33 -9.39
N PRO A 47 22.36 27.15 -10.01
CA PRO A 47 21.27 28.13 -9.89
C PRO A 47 20.94 28.32 -8.40
N ASP A 48 20.49 29.50 -8.01
CA ASP A 48 20.15 29.81 -6.61
C ASP A 48 18.98 28.96 -6.10
N SER A 49 18.11 28.56 -7.01
CA SER A 49 16.94 27.71 -6.73
C SER A 49 16.97 26.41 -7.53
N CYS A 50 16.20 25.45 -7.07
CA CYS A 50 16.05 24.13 -7.70
C CYS A 50 15.56 24.25 -9.15
N ILE A 51 16.14 23.48 -10.07
CA ILE A 51 15.79 23.47 -11.50
C ILE A 51 14.45 22.80 -11.80
N GLU A 52 13.82 22.14 -10.83
CA GLU A 52 12.51 21.54 -11.03
C GLU A 52 11.41 22.61 -11.05
N ASP A 53 10.52 22.52 -12.01
CA ASP A 53 9.45 23.49 -12.25
C ASP A 53 8.61 23.72 -10.97
N GLY A 54 8.42 24.98 -10.61
CA GLY A 54 7.65 25.39 -9.43
C GLY A 54 8.35 25.15 -8.08
N CYS A 55 9.62 24.74 -8.06
CA CYS A 55 10.37 24.55 -6.83
C CYS A 55 11.27 25.76 -6.52
N THR A 56 11.01 26.43 -5.41
CA THR A 56 11.78 27.60 -4.94
C THR A 56 12.87 27.26 -3.92
N GLU A 57 12.99 25.99 -3.56
CA GLU A 57 13.95 25.54 -2.56
C GLU A 57 15.40 25.70 -3.00
N PRO A 58 16.34 26.03 -2.08
CA PRO A 58 17.74 26.23 -2.39
C PRO A 58 18.40 24.94 -2.91
N VAL A 59 19.34 25.12 -3.83
CA VAL A 59 20.06 24.01 -4.45
C VAL A 59 20.98 23.32 -3.47
N LYS A 60 20.91 21.99 -3.43
CA LYS A 60 21.81 21.11 -2.65
C LYS A 60 22.91 20.50 -3.53
N ALA A 61 22.55 19.87 -4.64
CA ALA A 61 23.49 19.24 -5.58
C ALA A 61 22.85 19.03 -6.95
N LYS A 62 23.66 19.06 -8.02
CA LYS A 62 23.23 18.87 -9.42
C LYS A 62 22.07 19.77 -9.86
N GLY A 63 22.02 20.99 -9.36
CA GLY A 63 20.92 21.91 -9.63
C GLY A 63 19.61 21.61 -8.89
N LEU A 64 19.59 20.62 -8.01
CA LEU A 64 18.40 20.15 -7.30
C LEU A 64 18.44 20.49 -5.81
N CYS A 65 17.29 20.79 -5.21
CA CYS A 65 17.15 20.92 -3.76
C CYS A 65 17.35 19.57 -3.07
N LYS A 66 17.45 19.57 -1.75
CA LYS A 66 17.64 18.35 -0.94
C LYS A 66 16.64 17.25 -1.27
N THR A 67 15.37 17.61 -1.38
CA THR A 67 14.27 16.65 -1.63
C THR A 67 14.35 16.05 -3.03
N HIS A 68 14.53 16.89 -4.08
CA HIS A 68 14.62 16.43 -5.45
C HIS A 68 15.91 15.63 -5.71
N TYR A 69 17.01 16.02 -5.08
CA TYR A 69 18.27 15.27 -5.18
C TYR A 69 18.16 13.88 -4.51
N GLN A 70 17.56 13.78 -3.31
CA GLN A 70 17.35 12.49 -2.68
C GLN A 70 16.39 11.59 -3.49
N ARG A 71 15.38 12.18 -4.12
CA ARG A 71 14.48 11.45 -5.01
C ARG A 71 15.21 10.91 -6.25
N LEU A 72 16.06 11.72 -6.84
CA LEU A 72 16.91 11.29 -7.97
C LEU A 72 17.78 10.09 -7.57
N LEU A 73 18.39 10.12 -6.37
CA LEU A 73 19.23 9.02 -5.89
C LEU A 73 18.44 7.73 -5.64
N ARG A 74 17.19 7.82 -5.13
CA ARG A 74 16.37 6.66 -4.78
C ARG A 74 15.62 6.06 -5.98
N HIS A 75 15.22 6.88 -6.92
CA HIS A 75 14.27 6.51 -7.97
C HIS A 75 14.79 6.76 -9.40
N GLY A 76 16.00 7.28 -9.55
CA GLY A 76 16.59 7.59 -10.85
C GLY A 76 16.00 8.83 -11.56
N HIS A 77 15.06 9.54 -10.92
CA HIS A 77 14.45 10.78 -11.45
C HIS A 77 14.13 11.75 -10.33
N SER A 78 14.21 13.06 -10.63
CA SER A 78 13.94 14.16 -9.67
C SER A 78 12.46 14.53 -9.59
N LYS A 79 11.70 14.35 -10.68
CA LYS A 79 10.30 14.75 -10.79
C LYS A 79 9.40 13.97 -9.81
N TYR A 80 8.48 14.69 -9.20
CA TYR A 80 7.40 14.08 -8.44
C TYR A 80 6.51 13.31 -9.42
N ARG A 81 6.43 11.99 -9.26
CA ARG A 81 5.32 11.27 -9.89
C ARG A 81 4.08 11.67 -9.12
N ASP A 82 3.15 12.39 -9.76
CA ASP A 82 1.80 12.49 -9.24
C ASP A 82 1.32 11.06 -9.01
N ARG A 83 1.32 10.63 -7.76
CA ARG A 83 0.51 9.47 -7.39
C ARG A 83 -0.89 9.93 -7.73
N LYS A 84 -1.49 9.36 -8.77
CA LYS A 84 -2.92 9.54 -9.04
C LYS A 84 -3.58 9.47 -7.68
N LYS A 85 -4.18 10.57 -7.23
CA LYS A 85 -4.83 10.62 -5.90
C LYS A 85 -5.81 9.47 -5.90
N GLU A 86 -5.50 8.41 -5.18
CA GLU A 86 -6.41 7.28 -4.98
C GLU A 86 -7.76 7.86 -4.52
N PRO A 87 -8.88 7.30 -4.95
CA PRO A 87 -10.18 7.79 -4.53
C PRO A 87 -10.21 7.87 -3.01
N LYS A 88 -10.61 9.02 -2.47
CA LYS A 88 -10.67 9.23 -1.01
C LYS A 88 -11.65 8.27 -0.35
N ASN A 89 -12.66 7.80 -1.07
CA ASN A 89 -13.72 6.94 -0.58
C ASN A 89 -13.64 5.55 -1.21
N CYS A 90 -14.22 4.58 -0.51
CA CYS A 90 -14.37 3.21 -0.99
C CYS A 90 -15.11 3.17 -2.34
N ILE A 91 -14.64 2.33 -3.27
CA ILE A 91 -15.27 2.19 -4.59
C ILE A 91 -16.51 1.28 -4.58
N ILE A 92 -16.83 0.65 -3.46
CA ILE A 92 -18.04 -0.18 -3.34
C ILE A 92 -19.27 0.75 -3.31
N PRO A 93 -20.28 0.47 -4.12
CA PRO A 93 -21.51 1.26 -4.15
C PRO A 93 -22.11 1.42 -2.75
N ASN A 94 -22.60 2.63 -2.45
CA ASN A 94 -23.21 3.00 -1.16
C ASN A 94 -22.29 2.85 0.06
N CYS A 95 -20.97 2.82 -0.13
CA CYS A 95 -20.01 2.80 0.96
C CYS A 95 -19.35 4.18 1.11
N GLU A 96 -19.66 4.88 2.18
CA GLU A 96 -19.14 6.23 2.49
C GLU A 96 -17.78 6.22 3.21
N ASN A 97 -17.28 5.04 3.58
CA ASN A 97 -16.02 4.93 4.30
C ASN A 97 -14.83 5.32 3.42
N HIS A 98 -13.81 5.94 4.04
CA HIS A 98 -12.56 6.25 3.37
C HIS A 98 -11.84 5.00 2.86
N ALA A 99 -11.24 5.12 1.69
CA ALA A 99 -10.39 4.07 1.13
C ALA A 99 -9.15 3.86 2.00
N TYR A 100 -8.88 2.60 2.34
CA TYR A 100 -7.72 2.15 3.10
C TYR A 100 -6.63 1.61 2.16
N ALA A 101 -6.97 0.61 1.34
CA ALA A 101 -6.07 0.00 0.37
C ALA A 101 -6.85 -0.52 -0.84
N ASN A 102 -6.23 -0.57 -2.01
CA ASN A 102 -6.84 -1.03 -3.27
C ASN A 102 -8.20 -0.38 -3.56
N LYS A 103 -8.34 0.91 -3.22
CA LYS A 103 -9.58 1.69 -3.34
C LYS A 103 -10.75 1.16 -2.49
N LEU A 104 -10.50 0.25 -1.58
CA LEU A 104 -11.48 -0.31 -0.65
C LEU A 104 -11.28 0.27 0.76
N CYS A 105 -12.36 0.45 1.51
CA CYS A 105 -12.25 0.73 2.94
C CYS A 105 -11.70 -0.49 3.68
N ASN A 106 -11.27 -0.31 4.93
CA ASN A 106 -10.68 -1.39 5.72
C ASN A 106 -11.58 -2.64 5.79
N GLY A 107 -12.89 -2.46 6.00
CA GLY A 107 -13.83 -3.58 6.05
C GLY A 107 -13.91 -4.37 4.74
N HIS A 108 -14.07 -3.66 3.60
CA HIS A 108 -14.10 -4.30 2.29
C HIS A 108 -12.75 -4.88 1.87
N TYR A 109 -11.64 -4.26 2.27
CA TYR A 109 -10.30 -4.79 2.03
C TYR A 109 -10.06 -6.12 2.76
N ILE A 110 -10.47 -6.22 4.03
CA ILE A 110 -10.37 -7.46 4.80
C ILE A 110 -11.23 -8.56 4.15
N LYS A 111 -12.48 -8.25 3.79
CA LYS A 111 -13.37 -9.19 3.08
C LYS A 111 -12.73 -9.67 1.77
N GLN A 112 -12.23 -8.74 0.95
CA GLN A 112 -11.53 -9.05 -0.30
C GLN A 112 -10.39 -10.04 -0.06
N ARG A 113 -9.51 -9.78 0.90
CA ARG A 113 -8.38 -10.67 1.23
C ARG A 113 -8.81 -12.04 1.73
N THR A 114 -9.86 -12.09 2.54
CA THR A 114 -10.37 -13.34 3.13
C THR A 114 -10.98 -14.22 2.04
N TRP A 115 -11.81 -13.65 1.18
CA TRP A 115 -12.52 -14.39 0.15
C TRP A 115 -11.65 -14.74 -1.06
N GLN A 116 -10.60 -13.96 -1.31
CA GLN A 116 -9.63 -14.23 -2.39
C GLN A 116 -8.94 -15.60 -2.25
N LYS A 117 -8.83 -16.12 -1.03
CA LYS A 117 -8.31 -17.47 -0.79
C LYS A 117 -9.19 -18.57 -1.40
N MET A 118 -10.46 -18.27 -1.64
CA MET A 118 -11.43 -19.14 -2.30
C MET A 118 -11.67 -18.77 -3.76
N GLY A 119 -10.81 -17.91 -4.36
CA GLY A 119 -11.02 -17.39 -5.71
C GLY A 119 -12.22 -16.45 -5.84
N PHE A 120 -12.70 -15.86 -4.73
CA PHE A 120 -13.90 -15.04 -4.66
C PHE A 120 -13.57 -13.67 -4.06
N GLY A 121 -14.17 -12.60 -4.58
CA GLY A 121 -13.90 -11.25 -4.12
C GLY A 121 -15.15 -10.47 -3.73
N VAL A 122 -14.96 -9.22 -3.34
CA VAL A 122 -16.08 -8.36 -2.90
C VAL A 122 -17.03 -8.08 -4.07
N PHE A 123 -16.53 -7.93 -5.28
CA PHE A 123 -17.36 -7.64 -6.45
C PHE A 123 -18.21 -8.85 -6.82
N GLU A 124 -17.62 -10.03 -6.87
CA GLU A 124 -18.31 -11.29 -7.14
C GLU A 124 -19.39 -11.56 -6.06
N TYR A 125 -19.09 -11.21 -4.80
CA TYR A 125 -20.08 -11.28 -3.74
C TYR A 125 -21.29 -10.36 -4.01
N LEU A 126 -21.04 -9.11 -4.37
CA LEU A 126 -22.12 -8.15 -4.65
C LEU A 126 -22.96 -8.56 -5.83
N GLU A 127 -22.35 -9.10 -6.89
CA GLU A 127 -23.07 -9.63 -8.04
C GLU A 127 -23.95 -10.82 -7.66
N LEU A 128 -23.40 -11.78 -6.90
CA LEU A 128 -24.16 -12.94 -6.44
C LEU A 128 -25.27 -12.55 -5.47
N HIS A 129 -25.00 -11.61 -4.56
CA HIS A 129 -26.00 -11.06 -3.65
C HIS A 129 -27.16 -10.40 -4.40
N LYS A 130 -26.85 -9.58 -5.42
CA LYS A 130 -27.84 -8.95 -6.28
C LYS A 130 -28.66 -10.02 -7.06
N LYS A 131 -27.97 -11.02 -7.62
CA LYS A 131 -28.60 -12.12 -8.36
C LYS A 131 -29.56 -12.94 -7.49
N GLN A 132 -29.27 -13.08 -6.19
CA GLN A 132 -30.14 -13.78 -5.23
C GLN A 132 -31.23 -12.87 -4.61
N GLY A 133 -31.32 -11.58 -5.01
CA GLY A 133 -32.27 -10.64 -4.42
C GLY A 133 -31.96 -10.26 -2.98
N GLY A 134 -30.71 -10.43 -2.49
CA GLY A 134 -30.33 -10.10 -1.13
C GLY A 134 -30.80 -11.09 -0.07
N VAL A 135 -31.25 -12.28 -0.46
CA VAL A 135 -31.85 -13.28 0.44
C VAL A 135 -31.10 -14.61 0.40
N CYS A 136 -31.28 -15.41 1.43
CA CYS A 136 -30.71 -16.75 1.54
C CYS A 136 -31.22 -17.67 0.43
N LYS A 137 -30.33 -18.39 -0.25
CA LYS A 137 -30.66 -19.29 -1.35
C LYS A 137 -31.51 -20.50 -0.93
N ILE A 138 -31.50 -20.87 0.37
CA ILE A 138 -32.28 -22.01 0.88
C ILE A 138 -33.64 -21.55 1.36
N CYS A 139 -33.70 -20.62 2.33
CA CYS A 139 -34.98 -20.27 2.98
C CYS A 139 -35.68 -19.04 2.38
N GLY A 140 -35.05 -18.34 1.43
CA GLY A 140 -35.62 -17.13 0.80
C GLY A 140 -35.69 -15.91 1.74
N ARG A 141 -35.18 -15.99 2.97
CA ARG A 141 -35.23 -14.91 3.96
C ARG A 141 -33.94 -14.11 3.98
N PRO A 142 -33.97 -12.81 4.34
CA PRO A 142 -32.76 -12.03 4.56
C PRO A 142 -31.98 -12.55 5.77
N GLU A 143 -30.75 -12.08 5.96
CA GLU A 143 -29.99 -12.36 7.18
C GLU A 143 -30.57 -11.59 8.37
N PHE A 144 -30.65 -12.22 9.53
CA PHE A 144 -31.12 -11.62 10.79
C PHE A 144 -30.03 -11.61 11.87
N ALA A 145 -29.01 -12.45 11.73
CA ALA A 145 -27.97 -12.53 12.74
C ALA A 145 -27.17 -11.23 12.78
N THR A 146 -26.91 -10.71 13.97
CA THR A 146 -26.14 -9.50 14.19
C THR A 146 -24.73 -9.82 14.69
N ASN A 147 -23.81 -8.88 14.48
CA ASN A 147 -22.52 -8.90 15.14
C ASN A 147 -22.68 -8.46 16.59
N GLY A 148 -22.29 -9.30 17.52
CA GLY A 148 -22.55 -9.09 18.95
C GLY A 148 -22.08 -7.75 19.52
N CYS A 149 -20.95 -7.21 19.03
CA CYS A 149 -20.41 -5.92 19.51
C CYS A 149 -21.00 -4.69 18.83
N SER A 150 -21.46 -4.81 17.58
CA SER A 150 -21.91 -3.63 16.79
C SER A 150 -23.40 -3.57 16.55
N GLY A 151 -24.13 -4.63 16.85
CA GLY A 151 -25.56 -4.76 16.54
C GLY A 151 -25.90 -4.76 15.05
N LYS A 152 -24.92 -4.65 14.16
CA LYS A 152 -25.14 -4.64 12.71
C LYS A 152 -25.48 -6.03 12.22
N VAL A 153 -26.47 -6.11 11.34
CA VAL A 153 -26.81 -7.36 10.64
C VAL A 153 -25.60 -7.84 9.85
N LYS A 154 -25.33 -9.13 9.92
CA LYS A 154 -24.23 -9.75 9.18
C LYS A 154 -24.54 -9.79 7.69
N ASP A 155 -23.49 -9.91 6.88
CA ASP A 155 -23.69 -10.28 5.48
C ASP A 155 -24.12 -11.75 5.39
N LEU A 156 -24.81 -12.13 4.32
CA LEU A 156 -25.03 -13.53 4.00
C LEU A 156 -23.69 -14.26 3.88
N ALA A 157 -23.60 -15.46 4.42
CA ALA A 157 -22.40 -16.27 4.37
C ALA A 157 -22.20 -16.84 2.96
N ILE A 158 -20.95 -16.85 2.50
CA ILE A 158 -20.57 -17.55 1.28
C ILE A 158 -20.54 -19.05 1.58
N ASP A 159 -21.45 -19.77 0.96
CA ASP A 159 -21.48 -21.23 1.04
C ASP A 159 -20.67 -21.85 -0.10
N HIS A 160 -19.85 -22.83 0.22
CA HIS A 160 -18.98 -23.50 -0.73
C HIS A 160 -18.86 -25.00 -0.43
N CYS A 161 -18.53 -25.76 -1.44
CA CYS A 161 -18.28 -27.20 -1.28
C CYS A 161 -16.91 -27.42 -0.61
N HIS A 162 -16.89 -28.06 0.55
CA HIS A 162 -15.65 -28.33 1.29
C HIS A 162 -14.67 -29.27 0.57
N LYS A 163 -15.14 -30.02 -0.43
CA LYS A 163 -14.30 -30.92 -1.25
C LYS A 163 -13.67 -30.21 -2.46
N THR A 164 -14.43 -29.32 -3.10
CA THR A 164 -14.02 -28.70 -4.38
C THR A 164 -13.77 -27.20 -4.27
N ASN A 165 -14.08 -26.57 -3.14
CA ASN A 165 -14.12 -25.13 -2.92
C ASN A 165 -15.07 -24.36 -3.87
N ALA A 166 -15.89 -25.05 -4.65
CA ALA A 166 -16.85 -24.40 -5.55
C ALA A 166 -17.92 -23.64 -4.75
N ILE A 167 -18.15 -22.37 -5.09
CA ILE A 167 -19.16 -21.52 -4.46
C ILE A 167 -20.56 -22.03 -4.87
N ARG A 168 -21.38 -22.35 -3.90
CA ARG A 168 -22.76 -22.83 -4.08
C ARG A 168 -23.80 -21.71 -4.04
N GLY A 169 -23.51 -20.66 -3.27
CA GLY A 169 -24.40 -19.51 -3.12
C GLY A 169 -24.19 -18.76 -1.81
N LEU A 170 -25.12 -17.84 -1.50
CA LEU A 170 -25.13 -17.09 -0.27
C LEU A 170 -26.26 -17.59 0.63
N LEU A 171 -25.93 -17.84 1.89
CA LEU A 171 -26.87 -18.36 2.88
C LEU A 171 -26.94 -17.45 4.11
N CYS A 172 -28.09 -17.42 4.77
CA CYS A 172 -28.16 -16.84 6.11
C CYS A 172 -27.38 -17.71 7.11
N SER A 173 -26.97 -17.11 8.21
CA SER A 173 -26.18 -17.76 9.26
C SER A 173 -26.83 -19.05 9.79
N SER A 174 -28.17 -19.09 9.88
CA SER A 174 -28.91 -20.26 10.33
C SER A 174 -28.81 -21.41 9.33
N CYS A 175 -29.14 -21.18 8.06
CA CYS A 175 -29.09 -22.23 7.04
C CYS A 175 -27.66 -22.75 6.82
N ASN A 176 -26.66 -21.84 6.79
CA ASN A 176 -25.26 -22.22 6.62
C ASN A 176 -24.78 -23.11 7.79
N ARG A 177 -25.14 -22.75 9.01
CA ARG A 177 -24.81 -23.57 10.20
C ARG A 177 -25.55 -24.92 10.19
N SER A 178 -26.81 -24.94 9.78
CA SER A 178 -27.61 -26.16 9.71
C SER A 178 -27.02 -27.16 8.72
N LEU A 179 -26.61 -26.72 7.52
CA LEU A 179 -25.92 -27.60 6.58
C LEU A 179 -24.65 -28.20 7.19
N GLY A 180 -23.85 -27.38 7.87
CA GLY A 180 -22.65 -27.87 8.57
C GLY A 180 -22.94 -28.90 9.65
N LEU A 181 -24.03 -28.73 10.44
CA LEU A 181 -24.48 -29.71 11.44
C LEU A 181 -24.92 -31.04 10.81
N PHE A 182 -25.51 -30.99 9.61
CA PHE A 182 -25.82 -32.19 8.81
C PHE A 182 -24.63 -32.66 7.96
N GLN A 183 -23.39 -32.12 8.19
CA GLN A 183 -22.15 -32.50 7.51
C GLN A 183 -22.22 -32.38 5.99
N ASP A 184 -23.06 -31.50 5.45
CA ASP A 184 -23.36 -31.39 4.03
C ASP A 184 -23.82 -32.72 3.37
N ASP A 185 -24.28 -33.68 4.19
CA ASP A 185 -24.71 -35.01 3.74
C ASP A 185 -26.17 -35.00 3.30
N VAL A 186 -26.35 -35.21 1.98
CA VAL A 186 -27.67 -35.25 1.34
C VAL A 186 -28.54 -36.40 1.88
N ASN A 187 -27.94 -37.52 2.32
CA ASN A 187 -28.70 -38.65 2.82
C ASN A 187 -29.25 -38.35 4.22
N ILE A 188 -28.45 -37.71 5.07
CA ILE A 188 -28.90 -37.25 6.38
C ILE A 188 -30.04 -36.23 6.24
N LEU A 189 -29.92 -35.28 5.30
CA LEU A 189 -30.94 -34.29 4.99
C LEU A 189 -32.23 -34.95 4.51
N LYS A 190 -32.15 -35.93 3.61
CA LYS A 190 -33.31 -36.72 3.16
C LYS A 190 -33.96 -37.49 4.28
N SER A 191 -33.20 -38.06 5.20
CA SER A 191 -33.70 -38.74 6.40
C SER A 191 -34.41 -37.79 7.34
N ALA A 192 -33.88 -36.57 7.53
CA ALA A 192 -34.53 -35.54 8.33
C ALA A 192 -35.87 -35.09 7.70
N ILE A 193 -35.96 -34.98 6.40
CA ILE A 193 -37.20 -34.68 5.68
C ILE A 193 -38.24 -35.80 5.97
N LYS A 194 -37.87 -37.06 5.73
CA LYS A 194 -38.77 -38.21 6.02
C LYS A 194 -39.24 -38.24 7.45
N TYR A 195 -38.35 -37.95 8.40
CA TYR A 195 -38.70 -37.87 9.82
C TYR A 195 -39.77 -36.81 10.10
N LEU A 196 -39.62 -35.63 9.52
CA LEU A 196 -40.59 -34.55 9.68
C LEU A 196 -41.94 -34.88 9.03
N GLU A 197 -41.92 -35.44 7.80
CA GLU A 197 -43.13 -35.85 7.07
C GLU A 197 -43.92 -36.91 7.82
N ALA A 198 -43.24 -37.92 8.39
CA ALA A 198 -43.87 -38.98 9.14
C ALA A 198 -44.55 -38.49 10.45
N ASN A 199 -44.10 -37.34 10.99
CA ASN A 199 -44.60 -36.80 12.26
C ASN A 199 -45.39 -35.49 12.09
N SER A 200 -45.61 -35.03 10.88
CA SER A 200 -46.29 -33.75 10.59
C SER A 200 -47.79 -33.76 10.93
N GLY A 201 -48.37 -34.93 11.22
CA GLY A 201 -49.76 -35.09 11.67
C GLY A 201 -49.97 -35.14 13.19
N LEU A 202 -48.90 -34.92 13.97
CA LEU A 202 -48.91 -34.96 15.45
C LEU A 202 -48.98 -33.57 16.10
N ALA A 203 -49.22 -32.48 15.34
CA ALA A 203 -49.33 -31.10 15.83
C ALA A 203 -50.79 -30.62 15.79
#